data_2e46768b8fdcc1e0b3bacf3bd40f213c
#
_entry.id   2e46768b8fdcc1e0b3bacf3bd40f213c
#
_cell.length_a   1.000
_cell.length_b   1.000
_cell.length_c   1.000
_cell.angle_alpha   90.00
_cell.angle_beta   90.00
_cell.angle_gamma   90.00
#
_symmetry.space_group_name_H-M   'P 1'
#
loop_
_entity.id
_entity.type
_entity.pdbx_description
1 polymer ?
#
loop_
_entity_poly.entity_id
_entity_poly.type
_entity_poly.pdbx_seq_one_letter_code
_entity_poly.pdbx_strand_id
1 'polypeptide(L)'
;MLRDRVGPLLGRLMLSLIFLTSAYSKAFGWSGNVAYMQSQHMPMIPFFIACALVVELFGSICLILGWNARVAAFIMFLYLIPVTFRLHQFMSTHFQKNIAIMGGLLYVAVYGAGKWALSGPQERRTPPARSLAASR
;
A
#
# COMPACT_ATOMS: atom_id res chain seq x y z
N MET A 1 15.99 10.06 -17.63
CA MET A 1 15.04 11.13 -17.20
C MET A 1 13.57 10.71 -17.26
N LEU A 2 13.07 10.20 -18.40
CA LEU A 2 11.67 9.70 -18.47
C LEU A 2 11.44 8.49 -17.59
N ARG A 3 12.37 7.55 -17.57
CA ARG A 3 12.34 6.31 -16.79
C ARG A 3 12.17 6.53 -15.28
N ASP A 4 12.86 7.54 -14.72
CA ASP A 4 12.81 7.84 -13.27
C ASP A 4 11.53 8.57 -12.84
N ARG A 5 10.74 9.03 -13.80
CA ARG A 5 9.47 9.72 -13.56
C ARG A 5 8.27 8.81 -13.82
N VAL A 6 8.29 8.13 -14.96
CA VAL A 6 7.17 7.30 -15.43
C VAL A 6 7.08 5.97 -14.67
N GLY A 7 8.23 5.31 -14.42
CA GLY A 7 8.25 4.01 -13.73
C GLY A 7 7.59 4.03 -12.35
N PRO A 8 7.98 4.93 -11.43
CA PRO A 8 7.35 5.04 -10.13
C PRO A 8 5.86 5.42 -10.20
N LEU A 9 5.45 6.26 -11.15
CA LEU A 9 4.05 6.62 -11.35
C LEU A 9 3.22 5.40 -11.78
N LEU A 10 3.67 4.68 -12.81
CA LEU A 10 2.98 3.48 -13.28
C LEU A 10 2.88 2.42 -12.18
N GLY A 11 3.96 2.17 -11.44
CA GLY A 11 3.95 1.23 -10.34
C GLY A 11 2.90 1.58 -9.28
N ARG A 12 2.78 2.87 -8.91
CA ARG A 12 1.76 3.34 -7.96
C ARG A 12 0.35 3.19 -8.51
N LEU A 13 0.12 3.52 -9.78
CA LEU A 13 -1.17 3.37 -10.43
C LEU A 13 -1.61 1.90 -10.49
N MET A 14 -0.69 0.99 -10.85
CA MET A 14 -0.97 -0.44 -10.87
C MET A 14 -1.28 -1.00 -9.47
N LEU A 15 -0.52 -0.59 -8.45
CA LEU A 15 -0.81 -0.97 -7.07
C LEU A 15 -2.16 -0.41 -6.60
N SER A 16 -2.45 0.85 -6.91
CA SER A 16 -3.71 1.50 -6.51
C SER A 16 -4.92 0.84 -7.17
N LEU A 17 -4.80 0.41 -8.42
CA LEU A 17 -5.90 -0.21 -9.17
C LEU A 17 -6.42 -1.46 -8.46
N ILE A 18 -5.55 -2.33 -7.94
CA ILE A 18 -5.98 -3.55 -7.26
C ILE A 18 -6.71 -3.26 -5.95
N PHE A 19 -6.27 -2.25 -5.21
CA PHE A 19 -6.95 -1.85 -3.96
C PHE A 19 -8.25 -1.11 -4.24
N LEU A 20 -8.34 -0.28 -5.29
CA LEU A 20 -9.58 0.36 -5.70
C LEU A 20 -10.63 -0.66 -6.13
N THR A 21 -10.25 -1.68 -6.90
CA THR A 21 -11.17 -2.75 -7.29
C THR A 21 -11.62 -3.59 -6.09
N SER A 22 -10.72 -3.81 -5.11
CA SER A 22 -11.05 -4.46 -3.85
C SER A 22 -12.01 -3.62 -3.00
N ALA A 23 -11.76 -2.33 -2.87
CA ALA A 23 -12.63 -1.39 -2.15
C ALA A 23 -14.02 -1.30 -2.80
N TYR A 24 -14.07 -1.23 -4.15
CA TYR A 24 -15.32 -1.26 -4.89
C TYR A 24 -16.13 -2.54 -4.59
N SER A 25 -15.48 -3.71 -4.65
CA SER A 25 -16.11 -4.99 -4.31
C SER A 25 -16.67 -5.01 -2.88
N LYS A 26 -15.97 -4.42 -1.92
CA LYS A 26 -16.44 -4.33 -0.52
C LYS A 26 -17.60 -3.35 -0.35
N ALA A 27 -17.58 -2.25 -1.08
CA ALA A 27 -18.64 -1.24 -1.00
C ALA A 27 -19.96 -1.75 -1.60
N PHE A 28 -19.89 -2.40 -2.77
CA PHE A 28 -21.08 -2.82 -3.53
C PHE A 28 -21.41 -4.31 -3.40
N GLY A 29 -20.44 -5.16 -3.02
CA GLY A 29 -20.61 -6.59 -2.79
C GLY A 29 -20.58 -6.96 -1.30
N TRP A 30 -21.16 -6.15 -0.43
CA TRP A 30 -21.11 -6.31 1.02
C TRP A 30 -21.53 -7.71 1.51
N SER A 31 -22.68 -8.20 1.03
CA SER A 31 -23.20 -9.51 1.41
C SER A 31 -22.28 -10.67 1.05
N GLY A 32 -21.67 -10.61 -0.14
CA GLY A 32 -20.71 -11.62 -0.59
C GLY A 32 -19.41 -11.61 0.24
N ASN A 33 -18.91 -10.42 0.57
CA ASN A 33 -17.71 -10.28 1.42
C ASN A 33 -18.01 -10.77 2.87
N VAL A 34 -19.18 -10.48 3.40
CA VAL A 34 -19.62 -10.99 4.71
C VAL A 34 -19.68 -12.52 4.69
N ALA A 35 -20.33 -13.11 3.70
CA ALA A 35 -20.44 -14.56 3.58
C ALA A 35 -19.07 -15.23 3.46
N TYR A 36 -18.15 -14.65 2.68
CA TYR A 36 -16.76 -15.14 2.57
C TYR A 36 -16.03 -15.10 3.91
N MET A 37 -16.10 -13.98 4.64
CA MET A 37 -15.45 -13.86 5.95
C MET A 37 -16.07 -14.77 7.01
N GLN A 38 -17.39 -15.01 6.95
CA GLN A 38 -18.07 -15.98 7.80
C GLN A 38 -17.53 -17.40 7.57
N SER A 39 -17.32 -17.78 6.31
CA SER A 39 -16.72 -19.08 5.97
C SER A 39 -15.29 -19.26 6.52
N GLN A 40 -14.59 -18.16 6.78
CA GLN A 40 -13.24 -18.13 7.39
C GLN A 40 -13.27 -18.00 8.92
N HIS A 41 -14.46 -18.10 9.56
CA HIS A 41 -14.64 -17.96 11.01
C HIS A 41 -14.04 -16.69 11.60
N MET A 42 -14.18 -15.54 10.90
CA MET A 42 -13.67 -14.26 11.39
C MET A 42 -14.65 -13.63 12.41
N PRO A 43 -14.15 -13.09 13.52
CA PRO A 43 -14.96 -12.30 14.44
C PRO A 43 -15.17 -10.88 13.90
N MET A 44 -16.23 -10.20 14.36
CA MET A 44 -16.48 -8.76 14.10
C MET A 44 -16.40 -8.37 12.62
N ILE A 45 -16.95 -9.17 11.74
CA ILE A 45 -16.86 -9.05 10.28
C ILE A 45 -17.19 -7.64 9.76
N PRO A 46 -18.30 -6.96 10.15
CA PRO A 46 -18.62 -5.64 9.65
C PRO A 46 -17.53 -4.60 9.97
N PHE A 47 -16.94 -4.68 11.15
CA PHE A 47 -15.84 -3.80 11.56
C PHE A 47 -14.60 -3.99 10.68
N PHE A 48 -14.20 -5.25 10.43
CA PHE A 48 -13.05 -5.54 9.59
C PHE A 48 -13.26 -5.13 8.13
N ILE A 49 -14.48 -5.32 7.56
CA ILE A 49 -14.79 -4.86 6.20
C ILE A 49 -14.73 -3.33 6.12
N ALA A 50 -15.28 -2.62 7.10
CA ALA A 50 -15.25 -1.16 7.14
C ALA A 50 -13.81 -0.62 7.24
N CYS A 51 -12.99 -1.18 8.14
CA CYS A 51 -11.58 -0.82 8.25
C CYS A 51 -10.81 -1.10 6.97
N ALA A 52 -11.04 -2.26 6.35
CA ALA A 52 -10.44 -2.63 5.09
C ALA A 52 -10.80 -1.64 3.98
N LEU A 53 -12.08 -1.29 3.86
CA LEU A 53 -12.58 -0.33 2.88
C LEU A 53 -11.89 1.05 3.04
N VAL A 54 -11.79 1.53 4.27
CA VAL A 54 -11.13 2.81 4.57
C VAL A 54 -9.66 2.77 4.17
N VAL A 55 -8.91 1.75 4.62
CA VAL A 55 -7.47 1.62 4.32
C VAL A 55 -7.23 1.49 2.81
N GLU A 56 -8.02 0.66 2.12
CA GLU A 56 -7.87 0.45 0.68
C GLU A 56 -8.22 1.69 -0.13
N LEU A 57 -9.30 2.40 0.21
CA LEU A 57 -9.73 3.59 -0.51
C LEU A 57 -8.76 4.76 -0.28
N PHE A 58 -8.51 5.14 0.97
CA PHE A 58 -7.62 6.27 1.29
C PHE A 58 -6.18 5.98 0.89
N GLY A 59 -5.69 4.77 1.15
CA GLY A 59 -4.36 4.34 0.74
C GLY A 59 -4.17 4.42 -0.77
N SER A 60 -5.15 3.99 -1.56
CA SER A 60 -5.12 4.07 -3.02
C SER A 60 -5.08 5.52 -3.51
N ILE A 61 -5.89 6.40 -2.94
CA ILE A 61 -5.90 7.82 -3.28
C ILE A 61 -4.53 8.45 -2.98
N CYS A 62 -3.96 8.18 -1.81
CA CYS A 62 -2.63 8.66 -1.43
C CYS A 62 -1.54 8.14 -2.38
N LEU A 63 -1.61 6.88 -2.81
CA LEU A 63 -0.68 6.31 -3.78
C LEU A 63 -0.81 6.97 -5.15
N ILE A 64 -2.03 7.18 -5.66
CA ILE A 64 -2.28 7.82 -6.96
C ILE A 64 -1.72 9.24 -6.95
N LEU A 65 -2.09 10.03 -5.97
CA LEU A 65 -1.64 11.42 -5.85
C LEU A 65 -0.16 11.54 -5.48
N GLY A 66 0.42 10.48 -4.92
CA GLY A 66 1.76 10.52 -4.34
C GLY A 66 1.83 11.36 -3.06
N TRP A 67 0.67 11.64 -2.44
CA TRP A 67 0.62 12.39 -1.20
C TRP A 67 0.90 11.47 -0.02
N ASN A 68 2.00 11.75 0.67
CA ASN A 68 2.48 10.93 1.79
C ASN A 68 2.53 9.41 1.48
N ALA A 69 2.85 9.07 0.23
CA ALA A 69 2.74 7.72 -0.32
C ALA A 69 3.58 6.69 0.43
N ARG A 70 4.67 7.08 1.10
CA ARG A 70 5.47 6.19 1.93
C ARG A 70 4.69 5.67 3.12
N VAL A 71 4.02 6.56 3.85
CA VAL A 71 3.21 6.20 5.01
C VAL A 71 2.00 5.39 4.58
N ALA A 72 1.31 5.82 3.52
CA ALA A 72 0.18 5.09 2.96
C ALA A 72 0.57 3.67 2.54
N ALA A 73 1.65 3.51 1.79
CA ALA A 73 2.18 2.21 1.37
C ALA A 73 2.55 1.33 2.57
N PHE A 74 3.16 1.89 3.60
CA PHE A 74 3.52 1.16 4.81
C PHE A 74 2.29 0.69 5.59
N ILE A 75 1.29 1.54 5.76
CA ILE A 75 0.02 1.16 6.41
C ILE A 75 -0.70 0.06 5.61
N MET A 76 -0.77 0.19 4.29
CA MET A 76 -1.36 -0.83 3.43
C MET A 76 -0.59 -2.14 3.46
N PHE A 77 0.74 -2.09 3.54
CA PHE A 77 1.59 -3.25 3.74
C PHE A 77 1.26 -3.97 5.05
N LEU A 78 1.20 -3.25 6.17
CA LEU A 78 0.85 -3.81 7.49
C LEU A 78 -0.56 -4.40 7.50
N TYR A 79 -1.52 -3.71 6.86
CA TYR A 79 -2.89 -4.20 6.71
C TYR A 79 -2.94 -5.51 5.93
N LEU A 80 -2.13 -5.66 4.89
CA LEU A 80 -2.16 -6.82 4.01
C LEU A 80 -1.58 -8.10 4.68
N ILE A 81 -0.75 -7.95 5.72
CA ILE A 81 -0.20 -9.09 6.48
C ILE A 81 -1.32 -9.97 7.06
N PRO A 82 -2.16 -9.47 7.98
CA PRO A 82 -3.21 -10.31 8.56
C PRO A 82 -4.23 -10.76 7.50
N VAL A 83 -4.56 -9.94 6.51
CA VAL A 83 -5.45 -10.32 5.42
C VAL A 83 -4.91 -11.52 4.64
N THR A 84 -3.62 -11.52 4.34
CA THR A 84 -2.98 -12.59 3.56
C THR A 84 -2.92 -13.89 4.35
N PHE A 85 -2.48 -13.84 5.61
CA PHE A 85 -2.30 -15.05 6.40
C PHE A 85 -3.60 -15.59 7.02
N ARG A 86 -4.61 -14.73 7.20
CA ARG A 86 -5.89 -15.15 7.81
C ARG A 86 -6.94 -15.57 6.78
N LEU A 87 -7.02 -14.88 5.66
CA LEU A 87 -8.08 -15.08 4.67
C LEU A 87 -7.66 -15.97 3.49
N HIS A 88 -6.38 -16.20 3.28
CA HIS A 88 -5.91 -16.99 2.14
C HIS A 88 -5.16 -18.23 2.58
N GLN A 89 -5.48 -19.35 1.94
CA GLN A 89 -4.75 -20.60 2.16
C GLN A 89 -3.30 -20.42 1.72
N PHE A 90 -2.39 -20.97 2.52
CA PHE A 90 -0.97 -20.95 2.22
C PHE A 90 -0.70 -21.52 0.83
N MET A 91 0.15 -20.86 0.05
CA MET A 91 0.50 -21.20 -1.33
C MET A 91 -0.64 -21.13 -2.37
N SER A 92 -1.82 -20.62 -2.02
CA SER A 92 -2.84 -20.32 -3.04
C SER A 92 -2.40 -19.17 -3.95
N THR A 93 -2.99 -19.08 -5.15
CA THR A 93 -2.75 -17.97 -6.09
C THR A 93 -3.03 -16.61 -5.45
N HIS A 94 -4.05 -16.52 -4.60
CA HIS A 94 -4.37 -15.29 -3.87
C HIS A 94 -3.29 -14.93 -2.85
N PHE A 95 -2.74 -15.92 -2.14
CA PHE A 95 -1.63 -15.74 -1.22
C PHE A 95 -0.38 -15.20 -1.96
N GLN A 96 0.02 -15.86 -3.04
CA GLN A 96 1.18 -15.46 -3.85
C GLN A 96 1.02 -14.05 -4.43
N LYS A 97 -0.17 -13.72 -4.94
CA LYS A 97 -0.51 -12.38 -5.42
C LYS A 97 -0.34 -11.33 -4.33
N ASN A 98 -0.83 -11.59 -3.12
CA ASN A 98 -0.70 -10.65 -2.00
C ASN A 98 0.76 -10.45 -1.59
N ILE A 99 1.58 -11.49 -1.59
CA ILE A 99 3.03 -11.36 -1.34
C ILE A 99 3.68 -10.45 -2.39
N ALA A 100 3.34 -10.58 -3.66
CA ALA A 100 3.86 -9.70 -4.72
C ALA A 100 3.43 -8.24 -4.52
N ILE A 101 2.17 -8.00 -4.13
CA ILE A 101 1.65 -6.66 -3.82
C ILE A 101 2.37 -6.08 -2.60
N MET A 102 2.59 -6.86 -1.56
CA MET A 102 3.34 -6.45 -0.36
C MET A 102 4.77 -6.04 -0.72
N GLY A 103 5.43 -6.76 -1.62
CA GLY A 103 6.75 -6.37 -2.15
C GLY A 103 6.73 -5.01 -2.85
N GLY A 104 5.71 -4.75 -3.68
CA GLY A 104 5.51 -3.46 -4.33
C GLY A 104 5.24 -2.32 -3.34
N LEU A 105 4.39 -2.54 -2.34
CA LEU A 105 4.11 -1.57 -1.28
C LEU A 105 5.34 -1.26 -0.45
N LEU A 106 6.11 -2.28 -0.08
CA LEU A 106 7.36 -2.11 0.66
C LEU A 106 8.37 -1.28 -0.14
N TYR A 107 8.47 -1.54 -1.45
CA TYR A 107 9.31 -0.74 -2.33
C TYR A 107 8.91 0.74 -2.31
N VAL A 108 7.62 1.06 -2.44
CA VAL A 108 7.12 2.45 -2.37
C VAL A 108 7.35 3.06 -0.98
N ALA A 109 7.18 2.29 0.10
CA ALA A 109 7.42 2.75 1.47
C ALA A 109 8.89 3.14 1.69
N VAL A 110 9.83 2.36 1.16
CA VAL A 110 11.27 2.60 1.32
C VAL A 110 11.77 3.70 0.38
N TYR A 111 11.47 3.59 -0.91
CA TYR A 111 12.04 4.47 -1.93
C TYR A 111 11.17 5.70 -2.23
N GLY A 112 9.91 5.68 -1.83
CA GLY A 112 8.98 6.81 -2.00
C GLY A 112 8.23 6.81 -3.32
N ALA A 113 7.46 7.87 -3.52
CA ALA A 113 6.53 8.03 -4.64
C ALA A 113 7.18 8.40 -5.99
N GLY A 114 8.47 8.73 -5.99
CA GLY A 114 9.14 9.22 -7.18
C GLY A 114 8.92 10.73 -7.43
N LYS A 115 9.45 11.23 -8.55
CA LYS A 115 9.48 12.67 -8.84
C LYS A 115 8.12 13.29 -9.17
N TRP A 116 7.17 12.50 -9.66
CA TRP A 116 5.80 12.94 -9.96
C TRP A 116 4.86 12.57 -8.80
N ALA A 117 5.10 13.19 -7.67
CA ALA A 117 4.31 13.04 -6.46
C ALA A 117 3.89 14.41 -5.94
N LEU A 118 2.69 14.50 -5.39
CA LEU A 118 2.15 15.76 -4.85
C LEU A 118 3.00 16.27 -3.67
N SER A 119 3.61 15.37 -2.90
CA SER A 119 4.49 15.71 -1.77
C SER A 119 5.91 16.14 -2.20
N GLY A 120 6.19 16.19 -3.51
CA GLY A 120 7.53 16.45 -4.03
C GLY A 120 8.53 15.33 -3.74
N PRO A 121 9.76 15.42 -4.28
CA PRO A 121 10.82 14.51 -3.91
C PRO A 121 11.15 14.73 -2.44
N GLN A 122 10.90 13.74 -1.61
CA GLN A 122 11.42 13.75 -0.24
C GLN A 122 12.95 13.58 -0.36
N GLU A 123 13.64 14.72 -0.40
CA GLU A 123 15.08 14.76 -0.28
C GLU A 123 15.46 13.93 0.95
N ARG A 124 16.32 12.93 0.73
CA ARG A 124 17.03 12.34 1.86
C ARG A 124 17.70 13.52 2.55
N ARG A 125 17.32 13.82 3.78
CA ARG A 125 18.13 14.70 4.60
C ARG A 125 19.49 14.03 4.73
N THR A 126 20.41 14.38 3.85
CA THR A 126 21.83 14.16 4.07
C THR A 126 22.15 14.91 5.36
N PRO A 127 22.65 14.22 6.39
CA PRO A 127 23.11 14.93 7.58
C PRO A 127 24.08 16.00 7.11
N PRO A 128 24.02 17.23 7.66
CA PRO A 128 24.98 18.26 7.30
C PRO A 128 26.38 17.67 7.49
N ALA A 129 27.19 17.75 6.44
CA ALA A 129 28.59 17.33 6.49
C ALA A 129 29.18 18.00 7.75
N ARG A 130 29.45 17.21 8.77
CA ARG A 130 30.18 17.68 9.95
C ARG A 130 31.46 18.31 9.40
N SER A 131 31.57 19.60 9.52
CA SER A 131 32.76 20.36 9.19
C SER A 131 33.94 19.74 9.96
N LEU A 132 34.72 18.93 9.27
CA LEU A 132 36.03 18.47 9.75
C LEU A 132 37.06 19.61 9.71
N ALA A 133 36.61 20.86 9.85
CA ALA A 133 37.45 22.05 9.82
C ALA A 133 37.55 22.74 11.20
N ALA A 134 37.67 21.93 12.28
CA ALA A 134 37.97 22.49 13.59
C ALA A 134 38.94 21.57 14.36
N SER A 135 40.10 21.28 13.77
CA SER A 135 41.25 20.80 14.49
C SER A 135 42.53 21.08 13.67
N ARG A 136 42.93 22.34 13.64
CA ARG A 136 44.34 22.73 13.46
C ARG A 136 44.63 23.91 14.36
#